data_898eb160317a3df0d91b729a29b0f4d8
#
_entry.id   898eb160317a3df0d91b729a29b0f4d8
#
_cell.length_a   1.000
_cell.length_b   1.000
_cell.length_c   1.000
_cell.angle_alpha   90.00
_cell.angle_beta   90.00
_cell.angle_gamma   90.00
#
_symmetry.space_group_name_H-M   'P 1'
#
loop_
_entity.id
_entity.type
_entity.pdbx_description
1 polymer ?
#
loop_
_entity_poly.entity_id
_entity_poly.type
_entity_poly.pdbx_seq_one_letter_code
_entity_poly.pdbx_strand_id
1 'polypeptide(L)'
;KYNRVGHLYQGRYKSMLVQKDNYLHILSRYIHLNPVRVLKMENVPLSEKEKYLRQFKWSSLKGYINKDNTKSFVDYQTILLEYGGDNQKGRNNYWQALQSDLSSKLEIKKQIIGNSILGNEQFIQEIKEKYLMKREKEIPSVKKIHSYCTKDKVIEIACREIGKTWEQLKSTPDSYRQILMDMLYRYTGLNNREIGELMALDYSTVSVGRRRLRGKLFNDSELSDLVRRIEEGCQA
;
A
#
# COMPACT_ATOMS: atom_id res chain seq x y z
N LYS A 1 -7.80 2.89 38.11
CA LYS A 1 -8.36 2.75 36.77
C LYS A 1 -7.22 2.99 35.83
N TYR A 2 -7.18 3.36 34.65
CA TYR A 2 -6.01 3.30 33.76
C TYR A 2 -5.14 4.54 33.90
N ASN A 3 -3.86 4.42 34.28
CA ASN A 3 -2.86 5.50 34.27
C ASN A 3 -2.47 5.83 32.82
N ARG A 4 -3.43 6.32 32.01
CA ARG A 4 -3.18 6.77 30.65
C ARG A 4 -3.26 8.28 30.58
N VAL A 5 -2.22 8.89 30.04
CA VAL A 5 -2.18 10.31 29.70
C VAL A 5 -2.33 10.42 28.19
N GLY A 6 -3.26 11.26 27.70
CA GLY A 6 -3.50 11.53 26.30
C GLY A 6 -4.81 10.97 25.74
N HIS A 7 -5.04 11.15 24.45
CA HIS A 7 -6.26 10.73 23.76
C HIS A 7 -6.37 9.20 23.68
N LEU A 8 -7.59 8.67 23.84
CA LEU A 8 -7.89 7.24 23.70
C LEU A 8 -7.54 6.72 22.28
N TYR A 9 -7.75 7.53 21.28
CA TYR A 9 -7.41 7.26 19.89
C TYR A 9 -6.25 8.15 19.42
N GLN A 10 -5.21 7.54 18.88
CA GLN A 10 -3.99 8.25 18.41
C GLN A 10 -4.14 8.93 17.05
N GLY A 11 -5.33 9.14 16.55
CA GLY A 11 -5.56 9.78 15.26
C GLY A 11 -6.93 9.48 14.68
N ARG A 12 -7.16 9.96 13.46
CA ARG A 12 -8.37 9.69 12.69
C ARG A 12 -8.46 8.21 12.34
N TYR A 13 -9.68 7.68 12.15
CA TYR A 13 -9.87 6.32 11.64
C TYR A 13 -9.23 6.19 10.25
N LYS A 14 -8.76 4.99 9.96
CA LYS A 14 -8.22 4.63 8.64
C LYS A 14 -9.20 3.69 7.97
N SER A 15 -9.64 4.05 6.77
CA SER A 15 -10.45 3.20 5.92
C SER A 15 -9.71 2.85 4.63
N MET A 16 -10.08 1.73 4.05
CA MET A 16 -9.53 1.26 2.79
C MET A 16 -10.68 0.81 1.90
N LEU A 17 -10.69 1.30 0.66
CA LEU A 17 -11.59 0.82 -0.37
C LEU A 17 -10.99 -0.45 -0.99
N VAL A 18 -11.77 -1.52 -1.04
CA VAL A 18 -11.32 -2.82 -1.53
C VAL A 18 -12.17 -3.23 -2.72
N GLN A 19 -11.50 -3.58 -3.83
CA GLN A 19 -12.18 -4.20 -4.98
C GLN A 19 -12.69 -5.57 -4.58
N LYS A 20 -14.03 -5.75 -4.62
CA LYS A 20 -14.70 -6.91 -4.07
C LYS A 20 -14.22 -8.22 -4.70
N ASP A 21 -14.32 -8.33 -6.02
CA ASP A 21 -14.17 -9.62 -6.70
C ASP A 21 -12.74 -10.15 -6.67
N ASN A 22 -11.75 -9.27 -6.82
CA ASN A 22 -10.34 -9.69 -6.91
C ASN A 22 -9.59 -9.71 -5.58
N TYR A 23 -10.04 -8.95 -4.58
CA TYR A 23 -9.23 -8.71 -3.38
C TYR A 23 -9.91 -9.05 -2.05
N LEU A 24 -11.23 -9.18 -2.02
CA LEU A 24 -11.94 -9.42 -0.76
C LEU A 24 -11.55 -10.76 -0.13
N HIS A 25 -11.42 -11.82 -0.93
CA HIS A 25 -11.02 -13.13 -0.47
C HIS A 25 -9.56 -13.16 0.04
N ILE A 26 -8.66 -12.42 -0.62
CA ILE A 26 -7.26 -12.26 -0.18
C ILE A 26 -7.19 -11.49 1.14
N LEU A 27 -7.97 -10.40 1.24
CA LEU A 27 -8.07 -9.60 2.47
C LEU A 27 -8.62 -10.42 3.64
N SER A 28 -9.61 -11.29 3.40
CA SER A 28 -10.14 -12.20 4.41
C SER A 28 -9.04 -13.08 5.00
N ARG A 29 -8.23 -13.73 4.16
CA ARG A 29 -7.09 -14.54 4.63
C ARG A 29 -6.04 -13.71 5.37
N TYR A 30 -5.73 -12.51 4.87
CA TYR A 30 -4.81 -11.58 5.54
C TYR A 30 -5.27 -11.25 6.97
N ILE A 31 -6.57 -10.95 7.15
CA ILE A 31 -7.15 -10.65 8.46
C ILE A 31 -7.04 -11.88 9.38
N HIS A 32 -7.34 -13.06 8.88
CA HIS A 32 -7.25 -14.30 9.66
C HIS A 32 -5.81 -14.67 10.05
N LEU A 33 -4.81 -14.21 9.30
CA LEU A 33 -3.38 -14.40 9.63
C LEU A 33 -2.83 -13.36 10.61
N ASN A 34 -3.54 -12.26 10.86
CA ASN A 34 -3.07 -11.20 11.77
C ASN A 34 -2.66 -11.68 13.17
N PRO A 35 -3.36 -12.63 13.82
CA PRO A 35 -2.95 -13.08 15.14
C PRO A 35 -1.51 -13.62 15.19
N VAL A 36 -1.08 -14.33 14.15
CA VAL A 36 0.29 -14.87 14.04
C VAL A 36 1.30 -13.78 13.68
N ARG A 37 0.91 -12.83 12.83
CA ARG A 37 1.76 -11.71 12.39
C ARG A 37 2.03 -10.70 13.49
N VAL A 38 0.99 -10.33 14.26
CA VAL A 38 1.09 -9.36 15.36
C VAL A 38 2.01 -9.89 16.47
N LEU A 39 1.94 -11.18 16.75
CA LEU A 39 2.78 -11.83 17.77
C LEU A 39 4.21 -12.08 17.30
N LYS A 40 4.56 -11.67 16.05
CA LYS A 40 5.90 -11.89 15.46
C LYS A 40 6.40 -13.33 15.63
N MET A 41 5.52 -14.29 15.40
CA MET A 41 5.84 -15.73 15.51
C MET A 41 6.72 -16.21 14.35
N GLU A 42 7.74 -15.44 13.97
CA GLU A 42 8.56 -15.73 12.77
C GLU A 42 9.33 -17.05 12.92
N ASN A 43 9.87 -17.31 14.09
CA ASN A 43 10.69 -18.50 14.38
C ASN A 43 9.89 -19.70 14.93
N VAL A 44 8.56 -19.59 14.97
CA VAL A 44 7.68 -20.67 15.44
C VAL A 44 7.39 -21.62 14.26
N PRO A 45 7.41 -22.95 14.47
CA PRO A 45 7.07 -23.94 13.43
C PRO A 45 5.68 -23.70 12.83
N LEU A 46 5.52 -24.03 11.56
CA LEU A 46 4.26 -23.83 10.82
C LEU A 46 3.08 -24.54 11.52
N SER A 47 3.29 -25.77 11.99
CA SER A 47 2.28 -26.58 12.70
C SER A 47 1.75 -25.88 13.98
N GLU A 48 2.63 -25.20 14.70
CA GLU A 48 2.22 -24.46 15.92
C GLU A 48 1.44 -23.19 15.55
N LYS A 49 1.83 -22.49 14.48
CA LYS A 49 1.08 -21.34 13.95
C LYS A 49 -0.33 -21.76 13.53
N GLU A 50 -0.46 -22.87 12.81
CA GLU A 50 -1.76 -23.42 12.41
C GLU A 50 -2.61 -23.80 13.61
N LYS A 51 -2.04 -24.49 14.59
CA LYS A 51 -2.72 -24.83 15.85
C LYS A 51 -3.21 -23.57 16.57
N TYR A 52 -2.35 -22.55 16.66
CA TYR A 52 -2.71 -21.29 17.26
C TYR A 52 -3.87 -20.61 16.54
N LEU A 53 -3.84 -20.50 15.21
CA LEU A 53 -4.90 -19.92 14.40
C LEU A 53 -6.24 -20.67 14.58
N ARG A 54 -6.24 -21.99 14.60
CA ARG A 54 -7.43 -22.84 14.83
C ARG A 54 -8.02 -22.62 16.22
N GLN A 55 -7.21 -22.33 17.22
CA GLN A 55 -7.65 -22.14 18.60
C GLN A 55 -8.03 -20.69 18.91
N PHE A 56 -7.58 -19.71 18.11
CA PHE A 56 -7.78 -18.29 18.38
C PHE A 56 -9.27 -17.95 18.40
N LYS A 57 -9.78 -17.57 19.58
CA LYS A 57 -11.22 -17.40 19.81
C LYS A 57 -11.80 -16.10 19.24
N TRP A 58 -10.97 -15.08 19.03
CA TRP A 58 -11.37 -13.75 18.55
C TRP A 58 -11.27 -13.62 17.04
N SER A 59 -11.63 -14.68 16.31
CA SER A 59 -11.60 -14.74 14.86
C SER A 59 -12.82 -15.46 14.32
N SER A 60 -13.27 -15.09 13.13
CA SER A 60 -14.28 -15.82 12.36
C SER A 60 -13.71 -17.06 11.64
N LEU A 61 -12.39 -17.25 11.64
CA LEU A 61 -11.70 -18.33 10.93
C LEU A 61 -12.30 -19.71 11.22
N LYS A 62 -12.68 -19.98 12.48
CA LYS A 62 -13.28 -21.28 12.85
C LYS A 62 -14.51 -21.63 12.02
N GLY A 63 -15.36 -20.65 11.73
CA GLY A 63 -16.52 -20.83 10.86
C GLY A 63 -16.14 -20.99 9.38
N TYR A 64 -15.03 -20.45 8.92
CA TYR A 64 -14.53 -20.68 7.56
C TYR A 64 -13.93 -22.06 7.33
N ILE A 65 -13.51 -22.76 8.37
CA ILE A 65 -12.92 -24.11 8.27
C ILE A 65 -13.86 -25.21 8.74
N ASN A 66 -14.87 -24.90 9.58
CA ASN A 66 -15.87 -25.85 10.02
C ASN A 66 -17.24 -25.16 10.12
N LYS A 67 -18.27 -25.74 9.48
CA LYS A 67 -19.63 -25.22 9.43
C LYS A 67 -20.29 -25.11 10.82
N ASP A 68 -19.98 -26.03 11.72
CA ASP A 68 -20.56 -26.02 13.08
C ASP A 68 -20.13 -24.83 13.92
N ASN A 69 -19.05 -24.15 13.53
CA ASN A 69 -18.53 -22.98 14.20
C ASN A 69 -18.94 -21.64 13.54
N THR A 70 -19.92 -21.66 12.65
CA THR A 70 -20.42 -20.44 12.00
C THR A 70 -21.13 -19.52 13.00
N LYS A 71 -21.02 -18.21 12.75
CA LYS A 71 -21.67 -17.14 13.52
C LYS A 71 -22.68 -16.43 12.63
N SER A 72 -23.87 -16.17 13.13
CA SER A 72 -24.99 -15.61 12.36
C SER A 72 -24.73 -14.22 11.77
N PHE A 73 -23.83 -13.45 12.37
CA PHE A 73 -23.47 -12.09 11.91
C PHE A 73 -22.32 -12.06 10.90
N VAL A 74 -21.79 -13.22 10.47
CA VAL A 74 -20.69 -13.32 9.49
C VAL A 74 -21.22 -13.94 8.20
N ASP A 75 -21.00 -13.25 7.09
CA ASP A 75 -21.25 -13.79 5.77
C ASP A 75 -20.05 -14.65 5.32
N TYR A 76 -20.26 -15.96 5.34
CA TYR A 76 -19.27 -16.93 4.87
C TYR A 76 -19.39 -17.20 3.37
N GLN A 77 -20.62 -17.10 2.83
CA GLN A 77 -20.93 -17.48 1.46
C GLN A 77 -20.14 -16.65 0.45
N THR A 78 -20.13 -15.32 0.61
CA THR A 78 -19.44 -14.40 -0.31
C THR A 78 -17.96 -14.78 -0.48
N ILE A 79 -17.27 -15.11 0.59
CA ILE A 79 -15.85 -15.48 0.50
C ILE A 79 -15.67 -16.93 0.03
N LEU A 80 -16.47 -17.86 0.52
CA LEU A 80 -16.34 -19.29 0.18
C LEU A 80 -16.71 -19.61 -1.26
N LEU A 81 -17.48 -18.76 -1.94
CA LEU A 81 -17.75 -18.90 -3.38
C LEU A 81 -16.46 -18.93 -4.20
N GLU A 82 -15.46 -18.15 -3.85
CA GLU A 82 -14.14 -18.13 -4.50
C GLU A 82 -13.34 -19.44 -4.30
N TYR A 83 -13.78 -20.29 -3.35
CA TYR A 83 -13.14 -21.56 -3.00
C TYR A 83 -13.97 -22.79 -3.37
N GLY A 84 -15.09 -22.59 -4.10
CA GLY A 84 -15.98 -23.67 -4.52
C GLY A 84 -17.27 -23.80 -3.70
N GLY A 85 -17.64 -22.73 -2.98
CA GLY A 85 -18.91 -22.59 -2.27
C GLY A 85 -18.88 -22.89 -0.78
N ASP A 86 -20.00 -22.60 -0.10
CA ASP A 86 -20.17 -22.87 1.33
C ASP A 86 -20.48 -24.36 1.61
N ASN A 87 -19.50 -25.19 1.34
CA ASN A 87 -19.52 -26.64 1.54
C ASN A 87 -18.18 -27.11 2.14
N GLN A 88 -18.06 -28.38 2.47
CA GLN A 88 -16.83 -28.92 3.07
C GLN A 88 -15.61 -28.77 2.16
N LYS A 89 -15.78 -28.92 0.85
CA LYS A 89 -14.69 -28.75 -0.13
C LYS A 89 -14.21 -27.31 -0.17
N GLY A 90 -15.11 -26.33 -0.26
CA GLY A 90 -14.78 -24.89 -0.24
C GLY A 90 -14.06 -24.49 1.04
N ARG A 91 -14.49 -25.01 2.20
CA ARG A 91 -13.83 -24.77 3.49
C ARG A 91 -12.42 -25.34 3.55
N ASN A 92 -12.24 -26.56 3.01
CA ASN A 92 -10.91 -27.17 2.90
C ASN A 92 -10.01 -26.36 1.97
N ASN A 93 -10.50 -25.93 0.81
CA ASN A 93 -9.75 -25.09 -0.13
C ASN A 93 -9.35 -23.74 0.49
N TYR A 94 -10.26 -23.10 1.24
CA TYR A 94 -9.96 -21.87 1.98
C TYR A 94 -8.82 -22.08 2.98
N TRP A 95 -8.87 -23.16 3.74
CA TRP A 95 -7.82 -23.50 4.70
C TRP A 95 -6.47 -23.75 4.02
N GLN A 96 -6.43 -24.51 2.91
CA GLN A 96 -5.21 -24.76 2.13
C GLN A 96 -4.61 -23.46 1.59
N ALA A 97 -5.43 -22.55 1.05
CA ALA A 97 -4.97 -21.23 0.61
C ALA A 97 -4.39 -20.40 1.74
N LEU A 98 -5.00 -20.45 2.93
CA LEU A 98 -4.49 -19.75 4.12
C LEU A 98 -3.15 -20.34 4.61
N GLN A 99 -2.98 -21.67 4.54
CA GLN A 99 -1.71 -22.34 4.85
C GLN A 99 -0.60 -21.92 3.86
N SER A 100 -0.92 -21.84 2.58
CA SER A 100 0.00 -21.35 1.56
C SER A 100 0.45 -19.90 1.85
N ASP A 101 -0.49 -19.01 2.18
CA ASP A 101 -0.19 -17.62 2.54
C ASP A 101 0.63 -17.51 3.84
N LEU A 102 0.44 -18.42 4.79
CA LEU A 102 1.20 -18.50 6.02
C LEU A 102 2.67 -18.86 5.75
N SER A 103 2.91 -19.72 4.76
CA SER A 103 4.25 -20.14 4.33
C SER A 103 4.96 -19.09 3.49
N SER A 104 4.24 -18.44 2.56
CA SER A 104 4.79 -17.49 1.59
C SER A 104 4.92 -16.04 2.10
N LYS A 105 4.51 -15.74 3.33
CA LYS A 105 4.48 -14.38 3.91
C LYS A 105 3.69 -13.38 3.04
N LEU A 106 2.42 -13.68 2.77
CA LEU A 106 1.52 -12.82 1.97
C LEU A 106 1.65 -11.32 2.36
N GLU A 107 2.13 -10.49 1.44
CA GLU A 107 2.35 -9.06 1.65
C GLU A 107 1.32 -8.19 0.91
N ILE A 108 0.06 -8.18 1.38
CA ILE A 108 -1.00 -7.31 0.81
C ILE A 108 -0.60 -5.83 0.83
N LYS A 109 0.21 -5.41 1.80
CA LYS A 109 0.60 -4.00 1.93
C LYS A 109 1.26 -3.42 0.68
N LYS A 110 1.95 -4.24 -0.11
CA LYS A 110 2.58 -3.82 -1.38
C LYS A 110 1.57 -3.53 -2.49
N GLN A 111 0.35 -4.07 -2.39
CA GLN A 111 -0.72 -3.90 -3.37
C GLN A 111 -1.67 -2.75 -3.02
N ILE A 112 -1.46 -2.08 -1.87
CA ILE A 112 -2.30 -0.98 -1.43
C ILE A 112 -1.79 0.33 -2.01
N ILE A 113 -2.62 0.99 -2.81
CA ILE A 113 -2.30 2.26 -3.44
C ILE A 113 -2.76 3.43 -2.57
N GLY A 114 -1.85 4.38 -2.34
CA GLY A 114 -2.12 5.58 -1.55
C GLY A 114 -2.53 5.31 -0.09
N ASN A 115 -2.26 4.10 0.43
CA ASN A 115 -2.75 3.61 1.74
C ASN A 115 -4.28 3.57 1.88
N SER A 116 -5.04 3.62 0.78
CA SER A 116 -6.49 3.79 0.82
C SER A 116 -7.26 2.94 -0.18
N ILE A 117 -6.63 2.40 -1.24
CA ILE A 117 -7.30 1.56 -2.25
C ILE A 117 -6.52 0.26 -2.43
N LEU A 118 -7.24 -0.85 -2.38
CA LEU A 118 -6.78 -2.19 -2.74
C LEU A 118 -7.60 -2.66 -3.94
N GLY A 119 -7.00 -2.65 -5.11
CA GLY A 119 -7.65 -2.99 -6.38
C GLY A 119 -6.67 -3.04 -7.53
N ASN A 120 -7.11 -3.50 -8.71
CA ASN A 120 -6.35 -3.45 -9.94
C ASN A 120 -6.33 -2.02 -10.53
N GLU A 121 -5.50 -1.81 -11.56
CA GLU A 121 -5.34 -0.49 -12.19
C GLU A 121 -6.65 0.07 -12.75
N GLN A 122 -7.50 -0.77 -13.37
CA GLN A 122 -8.80 -0.36 -13.89
C GLN A 122 -9.72 0.16 -12.79
N PHE A 123 -9.85 -0.58 -11.69
CA PHE A 123 -10.64 -0.17 -10.54
C PHE A 123 -10.15 1.14 -9.93
N ILE A 124 -8.83 1.32 -9.84
CA ILE A 124 -8.22 2.55 -9.34
C ILE A 124 -8.56 3.72 -10.24
N GLN A 125 -8.49 3.52 -11.56
CA GLN A 125 -8.83 4.55 -12.55
C GLN A 125 -10.31 4.93 -12.48
N GLU A 126 -11.21 3.96 -12.40
CA GLU A 126 -12.65 4.19 -12.20
C GLU A 126 -12.94 5.02 -10.93
N ILE A 127 -12.27 4.69 -9.82
CA ILE A 127 -12.43 5.46 -8.57
C ILE A 127 -11.90 6.88 -8.71
N LYS A 128 -10.77 7.07 -9.40
CA LYS A 128 -10.22 8.41 -9.67
C LYS A 128 -11.20 9.25 -10.48
N GLU A 129 -11.69 8.72 -11.58
CA GLU A 129 -12.60 9.42 -12.50
C GLU A 129 -13.95 9.74 -11.83
N LYS A 130 -14.52 8.77 -11.12
CA LYS A 130 -15.87 8.90 -10.57
C LYS A 130 -15.96 9.74 -9.30
N TYR A 131 -14.95 9.63 -8.43
CA TYR A 131 -15.05 10.20 -7.08
C TYR A 131 -13.97 11.23 -6.74
N LEU A 132 -12.89 11.31 -7.52
CA LEU A 132 -11.74 12.14 -7.18
C LEU A 132 -11.49 13.27 -8.19
N MET A 133 -12.50 13.63 -8.98
CA MET A 133 -12.41 14.68 -10.02
C MET A 133 -12.02 16.06 -9.46
N LYS A 134 -12.32 16.35 -8.18
CA LYS A 134 -11.90 17.58 -7.52
C LYS A 134 -10.73 17.30 -6.58
N ARG A 135 -9.60 18.00 -6.80
CA ARG A 135 -8.47 17.99 -5.86
C ARG A 135 -8.91 18.62 -4.53
N GLU A 136 -9.43 17.83 -3.62
CA GLU A 136 -9.63 18.25 -2.25
C GLU A 136 -8.28 18.30 -1.54
N LYS A 137 -7.76 19.51 -1.35
CA LYS A 137 -6.44 19.77 -0.74
C LYS A 137 -6.32 19.25 0.70
N GLU A 138 -7.46 19.02 1.35
CA GLU A 138 -7.53 18.71 2.79
C GLU A 138 -7.42 17.19 3.10
N ILE A 139 -7.56 16.30 2.11
CA ILE A 139 -7.52 14.86 2.33
C ILE A 139 -6.19 14.28 1.84
N PRO A 140 -5.23 13.94 2.74
CA PRO A 140 -3.91 13.46 2.34
C PRO A 140 -3.93 12.18 1.49
N SER A 141 -4.91 11.30 1.71
CA SER A 141 -5.09 10.06 0.93
C SER A 141 -5.52 10.35 -0.51
N VAL A 142 -6.40 11.31 -0.74
CA VAL A 142 -6.83 11.73 -2.09
C VAL A 142 -5.65 12.27 -2.88
N LYS A 143 -4.81 13.09 -2.25
CA LYS A 143 -3.57 13.58 -2.87
C LYS A 143 -2.65 12.44 -3.31
N LYS A 144 -2.49 11.40 -2.50
CA LYS A 144 -1.68 10.23 -2.83
C LYS A 144 -2.26 9.38 -3.96
N ILE A 145 -3.59 9.29 -4.04
CA ILE A 145 -4.27 8.52 -5.08
C ILE A 145 -4.19 9.25 -6.43
N HIS A 146 -4.41 10.56 -6.44
CA HIS A 146 -4.26 11.38 -7.67
C HIS A 146 -2.83 11.40 -8.22
N SER A 147 -1.86 11.24 -7.34
CA SER A 147 -0.44 11.31 -7.69
C SER A 147 0.15 9.94 -8.03
N TYR A 148 -0.68 8.91 -8.19
CA TYR A 148 -0.17 7.56 -8.42
C TYR A 148 0.37 7.41 -9.83
N CYS A 149 1.68 7.18 -9.89
CA CYS A 149 2.40 6.74 -11.06
C CYS A 149 3.40 5.66 -10.61
N THR A 150 3.72 4.69 -11.44
CA THR A 150 4.73 3.69 -11.07
C THR A 150 6.10 4.38 -10.95
N LYS A 151 6.95 3.87 -10.05
CA LYS A 151 8.31 4.41 -9.89
C LYS A 151 9.08 4.41 -11.21
N ASP A 152 8.91 3.35 -12.01
CA ASP A 152 9.61 3.17 -13.27
C ASP A 152 9.14 4.21 -14.30
N LYS A 153 7.84 4.47 -14.39
CA LYS A 153 7.27 5.54 -15.25
C LYS A 153 7.78 6.93 -14.83
N VAL A 154 7.84 7.21 -13.52
CA VAL A 154 8.38 8.50 -13.03
C VAL A 154 9.86 8.66 -13.38
N ILE A 155 10.65 7.60 -13.21
CA ILE A 155 12.08 7.60 -13.57
C ILE A 155 12.25 7.80 -15.07
N GLU A 156 11.51 7.09 -15.90
CA GLU A 156 11.56 7.19 -17.36
C GLU A 156 11.24 8.62 -17.84
N ILE A 157 10.14 9.20 -17.34
CA ILE A 157 9.75 10.57 -17.68
C ILE A 157 10.82 11.57 -17.23
N ALA A 158 11.32 11.45 -16.00
CA ALA A 158 12.34 12.34 -15.48
C ALA A 158 13.65 12.22 -16.29
N CYS A 159 14.08 11.03 -16.64
CA CYS A 159 15.25 10.80 -17.47
C CYS A 159 15.08 11.45 -18.86
N ARG A 160 13.92 11.28 -19.49
CA ARG A 160 13.61 11.86 -20.80
C ARG A 160 13.59 13.39 -20.76
N GLU A 161 12.89 13.99 -19.82
CA GLU A 161 12.76 15.45 -19.75
C GLU A 161 14.05 16.16 -19.31
N ILE A 162 14.86 15.51 -18.48
CA ILE A 162 16.15 16.05 -18.01
C ILE A 162 17.28 15.76 -19.00
N GLY A 163 17.13 14.75 -19.87
CA GLY A 163 18.18 14.32 -20.79
C GLY A 163 19.35 13.60 -20.11
N LYS A 164 19.13 12.96 -18.96
CA LYS A 164 20.12 12.20 -18.20
C LYS A 164 19.68 10.77 -17.96
N THR A 165 20.62 9.85 -17.84
CA THR A 165 20.35 8.47 -17.47
C THR A 165 20.02 8.35 -15.98
N TRP A 166 19.35 7.27 -15.61
CA TRP A 166 19.06 6.95 -14.20
C TRP A 166 20.32 6.98 -13.31
N GLU A 167 21.42 6.39 -13.76
CA GLU A 167 22.67 6.35 -13.00
C GLU A 167 23.28 7.75 -12.82
N GLN A 168 23.17 8.61 -13.82
CA GLN A 168 23.62 10.00 -13.73
C GLN A 168 22.77 10.79 -12.74
N LEU A 169 21.43 10.61 -12.76
CA LEU A 169 20.52 11.28 -11.82
C LEU A 169 20.71 10.79 -10.39
N LYS A 170 21.06 9.51 -10.22
CA LYS A 170 21.31 8.91 -8.91
C LYS A 170 22.63 9.37 -8.30
N SER A 171 23.70 9.44 -9.09
CA SER A 171 25.07 9.71 -8.62
C SER A 171 25.40 11.19 -8.43
N THR A 172 24.84 12.08 -9.25
CA THR A 172 25.21 13.50 -9.24
C THR A 172 24.39 14.29 -8.23
N PRO A 173 25.01 14.94 -7.22
CA PRO A 173 24.26 15.71 -6.20
C PRO A 173 23.86 17.11 -6.69
N ASP A 174 22.99 17.19 -7.69
CA ASP A 174 22.51 18.41 -8.32
C ASP A 174 21.01 18.67 -8.11
N SER A 175 20.48 19.71 -8.74
CA SER A 175 19.05 20.07 -8.71
C SER A 175 18.19 19.01 -9.38
N TYR A 176 18.68 18.32 -10.40
CA TYR A 176 17.95 17.29 -11.11
C TYR A 176 17.71 16.06 -10.25
N ARG A 177 18.70 15.66 -9.41
CA ARG A 177 18.50 14.62 -8.40
C ARG A 177 17.44 15.03 -7.38
N GLN A 178 17.41 16.31 -6.99
CA GLN A 178 16.39 16.83 -6.08
C GLN A 178 14.98 16.80 -6.71
N ILE A 179 14.87 17.11 -8.02
CA ILE A 179 13.62 16.96 -8.78
C ILE A 179 13.17 15.52 -8.76
N LEU A 180 14.03 14.57 -9.11
CA LEU A 180 13.69 13.15 -9.13
C LEU A 180 13.19 12.67 -7.75
N MET A 181 13.85 13.04 -6.66
CA MET A 181 13.40 12.71 -5.30
C MET A 181 12.01 13.28 -5.01
N ASP A 182 11.71 14.51 -5.43
CA ASP A 182 10.42 15.13 -5.19
C ASP A 182 9.32 14.54 -6.08
N MET A 183 9.61 14.20 -7.33
CA MET A 183 8.69 13.50 -8.23
C MET A 183 8.35 12.11 -7.71
N LEU A 184 9.33 11.31 -7.33
CA LEU A 184 9.12 10.01 -6.69
C LEU A 184 8.22 10.13 -5.45
N TYR A 185 8.50 11.06 -4.57
CA TYR A 185 7.67 11.25 -3.37
C TYR A 185 6.23 11.66 -3.69
N ARG A 186 6.03 12.53 -4.67
CA ARG A 186 4.71 13.12 -4.99
C ARG A 186 3.85 12.21 -5.83
N TYR A 187 4.47 11.42 -6.72
CA TYR A 187 3.76 10.67 -7.76
C TYR A 187 3.78 9.16 -7.60
N THR A 188 4.67 8.59 -6.75
CA THR A 188 4.71 7.13 -6.56
C THR A 188 4.19 6.67 -5.20
N GLY A 189 3.92 7.61 -4.28
CA GLY A 189 3.56 7.29 -2.90
C GLY A 189 4.70 6.75 -2.04
N LEU A 190 5.92 6.64 -2.57
CA LEU A 190 7.11 6.26 -1.82
C LEU A 190 7.39 7.28 -0.71
N ASN A 191 7.77 6.82 0.46
CA ASN A 191 8.24 7.69 1.54
C ASN A 191 9.75 8.00 1.39
N ASN A 192 10.27 8.96 2.18
CA ASN A 192 11.67 9.38 2.06
C ASN A 192 12.68 8.25 2.30
N ARG A 193 12.34 7.25 3.12
CA ARG A 193 13.20 6.09 3.38
C ARG A 193 13.26 5.17 2.16
N GLU A 194 12.11 4.84 1.59
CA GLU A 194 12.02 4.00 0.39
C GLU A 194 12.70 4.66 -0.82
N ILE A 195 12.59 6.00 -0.96
CA ILE A 195 13.33 6.76 -1.97
C ILE A 195 14.84 6.71 -1.68
N GLY A 196 15.24 6.82 -0.43
CA GLY A 196 16.63 6.69 0.00
C GLY A 196 17.20 5.31 -0.37
N GLU A 197 16.49 4.24 -0.04
CA GLU A 197 16.87 2.87 -0.40
C GLU A 197 17.00 2.69 -1.92
N LEU A 198 16.05 3.22 -2.71
CA LEU A 198 16.07 3.18 -4.18
C LEU A 198 17.29 3.92 -4.77
N MET A 199 17.64 5.06 -4.20
CA MET A 199 18.70 5.95 -4.69
C MET A 199 20.06 5.73 -4.00
N ALA A 200 20.17 4.77 -3.07
CA ALA A 200 21.32 4.55 -2.19
C ALA A 200 21.72 5.81 -1.39
N LEU A 201 20.73 6.47 -0.77
CA LEU A 201 20.87 7.68 0.02
C LEU A 201 20.19 7.52 1.39
N ASP A 202 20.62 8.30 2.36
CA ASP A 202 19.92 8.45 3.63
C ASP A 202 18.56 9.15 3.45
N TYR A 203 17.56 8.74 4.25
CA TYR A 203 16.25 9.37 4.28
C TYR A 203 16.30 10.88 4.58
N SER A 204 17.27 11.30 5.40
CA SER A 204 17.53 12.70 5.74
C SER A 204 18.00 13.49 4.52
N THR A 205 18.88 12.91 3.70
CA THR A 205 19.35 13.48 2.44
C THR A 205 18.19 13.71 1.48
N VAL A 206 17.28 12.75 1.35
CA VAL A 206 16.07 12.87 0.52
C VAL A 206 15.18 14.00 1.04
N SER A 207 14.91 14.05 2.35
CA SER A 207 14.07 15.07 2.97
C SER A 207 14.63 16.49 2.78
N VAL A 208 15.94 16.65 3.03
CA VAL A 208 16.65 17.92 2.87
C VAL A 208 16.72 18.34 1.40
N GLY A 209 17.03 17.40 0.49
CA GLY A 209 17.08 17.63 -0.95
C GLY A 209 15.75 18.17 -1.49
N ARG A 210 14.65 17.57 -1.12
CA ARG A 210 13.30 18.01 -1.49
C ARG A 210 12.96 19.40 -0.93
N ARG A 211 13.37 19.71 0.28
CA ARG A 211 13.17 21.04 0.87
C ARG A 211 13.99 22.13 0.14
N ARG A 212 15.25 21.81 -0.20
CA ARG A 212 16.12 22.72 -0.97
C ARG A 212 15.57 22.99 -2.36
N LEU A 213 15.03 21.98 -3.04
CA LEU A 213 14.38 22.15 -4.34
C LEU A 213 13.27 23.20 -4.27
N ARG A 214 12.38 23.12 -3.29
CA ARG A 214 11.27 24.08 -3.14
C ARG A 214 11.75 25.53 -3.05
N GLY A 215 12.87 25.77 -2.35
CA GLY A 215 13.48 27.09 -2.30
C GLY A 215 14.04 27.56 -3.64
N LYS A 216 14.63 26.63 -4.43
CA LYS A 216 15.17 26.94 -5.76
C LYS A 216 14.08 27.25 -6.78
N LEU A 217 13.00 26.50 -6.80
CA LEU A 217 11.88 26.66 -7.72
C LEU A 217 11.22 28.06 -7.62
N PHE A 218 11.39 28.74 -6.51
CA PHE A 218 10.87 30.10 -6.37
C PHE A 218 11.67 31.13 -7.15
N ASN A 219 12.96 30.89 -7.38
CA ASN A 219 13.90 31.85 -8.00
C ASN A 219 14.41 31.41 -9.38
N ASP A 220 14.05 30.19 -9.83
CA ASP A 220 14.57 29.59 -11.07
C ASP A 220 13.39 29.13 -11.94
N SER A 221 13.08 29.95 -12.95
CA SER A 221 11.96 29.70 -13.88
C SER A 221 12.20 28.48 -14.79
N GLU A 222 13.46 28.26 -15.24
CA GLU A 222 13.79 27.14 -16.10
C GLU A 222 13.61 25.81 -15.36
N LEU A 223 14.05 25.77 -14.09
CA LEU A 223 13.88 24.62 -13.24
C LEU A 223 12.39 24.34 -12.93
N SER A 224 11.60 25.41 -12.76
CA SER A 224 10.15 25.33 -12.55
C SER A 224 9.41 24.80 -13.78
N ASP A 225 9.79 25.25 -14.98
CA ASP A 225 9.21 24.75 -16.23
C ASP A 225 9.58 23.28 -16.50
N LEU A 226 10.80 22.88 -16.18
CA LEU A 226 11.21 21.48 -16.25
C LEU A 226 10.37 20.60 -15.30
N VAL A 227 10.20 21.03 -14.06
CA VAL A 227 9.35 20.32 -13.08
C VAL A 227 7.93 20.20 -13.60
N ARG A 228 7.37 21.26 -14.18
CA ARG A 228 6.00 21.24 -14.75
C ARG A 228 5.88 20.20 -15.88
N ARG A 229 6.84 20.14 -16.84
CA ARG A 229 6.81 19.13 -17.91
C ARG A 229 6.83 17.70 -17.37
N ILE A 230 7.68 17.43 -16.36
CA ILE A 230 7.73 16.11 -15.71
C ILE A 230 6.40 15.81 -15.02
N GLU A 231 5.79 16.78 -14.35
CA GLU A 231 4.48 16.64 -13.70
C GLU A 231 3.37 16.31 -14.70
N GLU A 232 3.32 17.01 -15.83
CA GLU A 232 2.37 16.76 -16.91
C GLU A 232 2.53 15.33 -17.45
N GLY A 233 3.76 14.88 -17.67
CA GLY A 233 4.03 13.50 -18.09
C GLY A 233 3.63 12.43 -17.06
N CYS A 234 3.73 12.73 -15.77
CA CYS A 234 3.29 11.81 -14.71
C CYS A 234 1.75 11.78 -14.52
N GLN A 235 1.04 12.76 -15.07
CA GLN A 235 -0.44 12.87 -14.96
C GLN A 235 -1.15 12.34 -16.22
N ALA A 236 -0.43 12.20 -17.34
CA ALA A 236 -0.90 11.57 -18.57
C ALA A 236 -0.86 10.05 -18.47
#